data_162d88bc80065889480f21b7b6aaabdf
#
_entry.id   162d88bc80065889480f21b7b6aaabdf
#
_cell.length_a   1.000
_cell.length_b   1.000
_cell.length_c   1.000
_cell.angle_alpha   90.00
_cell.angle_beta   90.00
_cell.angle_gamma   90.00
#
_symmetry.space_group_name_H-M   'P 1'
#
loop_
_entity.id
_entity.type
_entity.pdbx_description
1 polymer ?
#
loop_
_entity_poly.entity_id
_entity_poly.type
_entity_poly.pdbx_seq_one_letter_code
_entity_poly.pdbx_strand_id
1 'polypeptide(L)'
;MVPAVALSLFLSWVQVSSDTYVVKSSAGEERARRVLKELEAFHQLVGTLVFRSIELPELPIEVLLIGDDQTMKEVAPDYNGRKVAVAGYYQRGQDRDFIVLSGQVFPETLTSVVYHELTHYFLSRSLVYRPAWLNEGLAEYFATADIREDEISLGALSMERLQLLKTNAPLPLKTFFAVDSNSPYYNESLKANVFYAQTWAFVYFMMHGEYAGRFKRYVEALTQGEANLLDYLNVSERDLELGFLNYLKVFMQYAVRTHAKVSGEAWTMKVESIPETEAQISIAEIFLAGGKLEQARHHLEAVAARDPEFLRASYYRGVLARAAGEGNAREFFVDALLDPHLGTRAAVQLVQMGEMHIPAVRGLLEQAAASSTRISDVYWALAQIYSDDVRRIEEAVRLDARRSAPPVQSPKPNPPPVPEPLWQRYAEGSEFKVRYSLLSESENQPHIQTFVPPYYPVDLLDQKLAGEVVIDAQVLEDGKVAGIWLVSAVPDIFEGLAAAAVREWRFDPVPAKVRIVLEFKP
;
A
#
# COMPACT_ATOMS: atom_id res chain seq x y z
N MET A 1 -14.20 -52.76 25.34
CA MET A 1 -14.67 -51.55 24.64
C MET A 1 -13.82 -50.38 25.16
N VAL A 2 -12.88 -49.95 24.37
CA VAL A 2 -12.06 -48.78 24.64
C VAL A 2 -12.84 -47.58 24.13
N PRO A 3 -13.10 -46.52 24.90
CA PRO A 3 -13.78 -45.37 24.38
C PRO A 3 -12.91 -44.71 23.33
N ALA A 4 -13.47 -44.49 22.14
CA ALA A 4 -12.86 -43.66 21.12
C ALA A 4 -12.70 -42.23 21.67
N VAL A 5 -11.48 -41.83 21.99
CA VAL A 5 -11.15 -40.44 22.21
C VAL A 5 -11.33 -39.75 20.86
N ALA A 6 -12.41 -39.00 20.73
CA ALA A 6 -12.57 -38.07 19.62
C ALA A 6 -11.41 -37.09 19.70
N LEU A 7 -10.40 -37.28 18.87
CA LEU A 7 -9.36 -36.28 18.59
C LEU A 7 -10.10 -35.13 17.89
N SER A 8 -10.60 -34.16 18.65
CA SER A 8 -11.03 -32.90 18.06
C SER A 8 -9.75 -32.31 17.43
N LEU A 9 -9.72 -32.26 16.12
CA LEU A 9 -8.74 -31.49 15.36
C LEU A 9 -8.99 -30.01 15.71
N PHE A 10 -8.43 -29.59 16.85
CA PHE A 10 -8.30 -28.17 17.14
C PHE A 10 -7.38 -27.63 16.04
N LEU A 11 -7.88 -26.73 15.20
CA LEU A 11 -7.07 -25.92 14.32
C LEU A 11 -6.03 -25.24 15.21
N SER A 12 -4.80 -25.73 15.18
CA SER A 12 -3.71 -25.13 15.94
C SER A 12 -3.32 -23.84 15.25
N TRP A 13 -3.46 -22.72 15.95
CA TRP A 13 -2.99 -21.45 15.45
C TRP A 13 -1.48 -21.35 15.57
N VAL A 14 -0.86 -20.82 14.51
CA VAL A 14 0.57 -20.51 14.48
C VAL A 14 0.75 -19.02 14.24
N GLN A 15 1.72 -18.44 14.89
CA GLN A 15 2.17 -17.07 14.66
C GLN A 15 3.53 -17.11 14.00
N VAL A 16 3.67 -16.38 12.89
CA VAL A 16 4.93 -16.12 12.21
C VAL A 16 5.13 -14.62 12.18
N SER A 17 6.24 -14.11 12.72
CA SER A 17 6.46 -12.68 12.86
C SER A 17 7.84 -12.22 12.42
N SER A 18 7.91 -10.97 12.01
CA SER A 18 9.10 -10.14 11.85
C SER A 18 8.99 -8.92 12.77
N ASP A 19 9.85 -7.95 12.60
CA ASP A 19 9.76 -6.67 13.33
C ASP A 19 8.57 -5.82 12.83
N THR A 20 8.12 -6.03 11.58
CA THR A 20 7.09 -5.23 10.91
C THR A 20 5.70 -5.89 10.94
N TYR A 21 5.65 -7.21 10.80
CA TYR A 21 4.40 -7.96 10.62
C TYR A 21 4.26 -9.11 11.59
N VAL A 22 3.00 -9.38 11.98
CA VAL A 22 2.62 -10.58 12.74
C VAL A 22 1.53 -11.31 11.95
N VAL A 23 1.84 -12.50 11.44
CA VAL A 23 0.88 -13.37 10.73
C VAL A 23 0.37 -14.43 11.69
N LYS A 24 -0.89 -14.36 12.11
CA LYS A 24 -1.58 -15.41 12.86
C LYS A 24 -2.39 -16.28 11.91
N SER A 25 -2.17 -17.57 11.92
CA SER A 25 -2.72 -18.48 10.91
C SER A 25 -3.37 -19.73 11.51
N SER A 26 -4.58 -20.03 11.06
CA SER A 26 -5.22 -21.34 11.17
C SER A 26 -5.08 -22.17 9.88
N ALA A 27 -4.44 -21.61 8.83
CA ALA A 27 -4.18 -22.28 7.55
C ALA A 27 -2.81 -23.01 7.50
N GLY A 28 -2.11 -23.09 8.63
CA GLY A 28 -0.83 -23.77 8.78
C GLY A 28 0.40 -22.86 8.65
N GLU A 29 1.54 -23.37 9.14
CA GLU A 29 2.80 -22.62 9.24
C GLU A 29 3.40 -22.29 7.87
N GLU A 30 3.40 -23.21 6.93
CA GLU A 30 4.00 -23.00 5.60
C GLU A 30 3.36 -21.82 4.86
N ARG A 31 2.02 -21.73 4.92
CA ARG A 31 1.28 -20.60 4.32
C ARG A 31 1.56 -19.29 5.04
N ALA A 32 1.63 -19.32 6.37
CA ALA A 32 1.96 -18.14 7.16
C ALA A 32 3.36 -17.60 6.85
N ARG A 33 4.35 -18.48 6.73
CA ARG A 33 5.73 -18.12 6.32
C ARG A 33 5.78 -17.51 4.93
N ARG A 34 5.01 -18.05 3.98
CA ARG A 34 4.92 -17.50 2.63
C ARG A 34 4.31 -16.10 2.66
N VAL A 35 3.19 -15.92 3.35
CA VAL A 35 2.53 -14.61 3.48
C VAL A 35 3.49 -13.58 4.10
N LEU A 36 4.21 -13.93 5.16
CA LEU A 36 5.18 -13.01 5.76
C LEU A 36 6.29 -12.62 4.77
N LYS A 37 6.80 -13.57 3.97
CA LYS A 37 7.79 -13.29 2.92
C LYS A 37 7.27 -12.30 1.88
N GLU A 38 6.05 -12.51 1.40
CA GLU A 38 5.41 -11.62 0.43
C GLU A 38 5.20 -10.21 1.00
N LEU A 39 4.75 -10.11 2.27
CA LEU A 39 4.57 -8.82 2.94
C LEU A 39 5.87 -8.03 3.03
N GLU A 40 6.96 -8.65 3.50
CA GLU A 40 8.26 -8.00 3.64
C GLU A 40 8.87 -7.60 2.29
N ALA A 41 8.82 -8.48 1.32
CA ALA A 41 9.32 -8.19 -0.02
C ALA A 41 8.53 -7.04 -0.69
N PHE A 42 7.21 -7.04 -0.54
CA PHE A 42 6.37 -5.97 -1.08
C PHE A 42 6.57 -4.65 -0.34
N HIS A 43 6.77 -4.69 0.98
CA HIS A 43 7.08 -3.49 1.77
C HIS A 43 8.36 -2.80 1.26
N GLN A 44 9.42 -3.57 1.03
CA GLN A 44 10.67 -3.04 0.47
C GLN A 44 10.45 -2.43 -0.92
N LEU A 45 9.64 -3.09 -1.77
CA LEU A 45 9.28 -2.57 -3.08
C LEU A 45 8.61 -1.21 -3.00
N VAL A 46 7.50 -1.13 -2.26
CA VAL A 46 6.67 0.07 -2.19
C VAL A 46 7.41 1.22 -1.50
N GLY A 47 8.17 0.91 -0.44
CA GLY A 47 9.04 1.88 0.24
C GLY A 47 10.09 2.48 -0.70
N THR A 48 10.63 1.69 -1.63
CA THR A 48 11.63 2.16 -2.59
C THR A 48 11.04 2.98 -3.73
N LEU A 49 9.88 2.59 -4.27
CA LEU A 49 9.33 3.15 -5.50
C LEU A 49 8.35 4.31 -5.30
N VAL A 50 7.52 4.24 -4.26
CA VAL A 50 6.36 5.14 -4.13
C VAL A 50 6.40 5.97 -2.85
N PHE A 51 6.64 5.34 -1.72
CA PHE A 51 6.53 5.96 -0.41
C PHE A 51 7.87 5.88 0.32
N ARG A 52 8.82 6.77 -0.01
CA ARG A 52 10.21 6.76 0.45
C ARG A 52 10.42 6.82 1.98
N SER A 53 9.39 7.07 2.77
CA SER A 53 9.44 7.01 4.23
C SER A 53 8.06 6.67 4.81
N ILE A 54 7.70 5.37 4.77
CA ILE A 54 6.56 4.92 5.56
C ILE A 54 7.07 4.73 6.98
N GLU A 55 6.58 5.54 7.90
CA GLU A 55 6.85 5.30 9.32
C GLU A 55 6.15 3.99 9.72
N LEU A 56 6.93 3.03 10.21
CA LEU A 56 6.39 1.80 10.76
C LEU A 56 5.50 2.12 11.96
N PRO A 57 4.35 1.47 12.11
CA PRO A 57 3.52 1.60 13.28
C PRO A 57 4.28 1.09 14.52
N GLU A 58 3.91 1.59 15.71
CA GLU A 58 4.52 1.13 16.97
C GLU A 58 4.17 -0.33 17.27
N LEU A 59 2.98 -0.78 16.89
CA LEU A 59 2.59 -2.18 16.89
C LEU A 59 2.73 -2.75 15.48
N PRO A 60 3.29 -3.97 15.33
CA PRO A 60 3.33 -4.65 14.05
C PRO A 60 1.94 -4.75 13.41
N ILE A 61 1.89 -4.71 12.08
CA ILE A 61 0.66 -4.96 11.33
C ILE A 61 0.27 -6.41 11.55
N GLU A 62 -0.97 -6.63 11.98
CA GLU A 62 -1.47 -7.97 12.21
C GLU A 62 -2.19 -8.52 11.00
N VAL A 63 -1.80 -9.70 10.56
CA VAL A 63 -2.38 -10.42 9.44
C VAL A 63 -3.04 -11.69 9.95
N LEU A 64 -4.36 -11.82 9.75
CA LEU A 64 -5.09 -13.04 10.05
C LEU A 64 -5.24 -13.87 8.77
N LEU A 65 -4.59 -15.03 8.73
CA LEU A 65 -4.71 -16.00 7.65
C LEU A 65 -5.66 -17.12 8.10
N ILE A 66 -6.92 -17.02 7.68
CA ILE A 66 -8.02 -17.85 8.15
C ILE A 66 -8.15 -19.12 7.30
N GLY A 67 -7.99 -20.28 7.91
CA GLY A 67 -7.96 -21.58 7.24
C GLY A 67 -9.32 -22.19 6.93
N ASP A 68 -10.44 -21.60 7.35
CA ASP A 68 -11.77 -22.13 7.13
C ASP A 68 -12.78 -21.06 6.64
N ASP A 69 -13.70 -21.49 5.80
CA ASP A 69 -14.70 -20.61 5.18
C ASP A 69 -15.73 -20.05 6.17
N GLN A 70 -15.99 -20.74 7.28
CA GLN A 70 -16.99 -20.29 8.24
C GLN A 70 -16.48 -19.06 8.99
N THR A 71 -15.29 -19.15 9.56
CA THR A 71 -14.65 -18.02 10.24
C THR A 71 -14.40 -16.86 9.27
N MET A 72 -13.96 -17.15 8.02
CA MET A 72 -13.78 -16.11 7.01
C MET A 72 -15.07 -15.37 6.69
N LYS A 73 -16.20 -16.08 6.56
CA LYS A 73 -17.53 -15.47 6.36
C LYS A 73 -17.97 -14.65 7.57
N GLU A 74 -17.66 -15.11 8.78
CA GLU A 74 -18.03 -14.39 10.01
C GLU A 74 -17.35 -13.01 10.08
N VAL A 75 -16.05 -12.94 9.83
CA VAL A 75 -15.28 -11.69 9.90
C VAL A 75 -15.48 -10.80 8.67
N ALA A 76 -15.89 -11.34 7.54
CA ALA A 76 -16.05 -10.60 6.28
C ALA A 76 -16.91 -9.33 6.45
N PRO A 77 -16.60 -8.26 5.67
CA PRO A 77 -17.38 -7.03 5.72
C PRO A 77 -18.84 -7.26 5.28
N ASP A 78 -19.74 -6.39 5.75
CA ASP A 78 -21.15 -6.41 5.41
C ASP A 78 -21.50 -5.28 4.44
N TYR A 79 -22.33 -5.60 3.46
CA TYR A 79 -22.95 -4.61 2.59
C TYR A 79 -24.46 -4.85 2.54
N ASN A 80 -25.25 -3.85 2.92
CA ASN A 80 -26.71 -3.93 2.99
C ASN A 80 -27.22 -5.16 3.78
N GLY A 81 -26.57 -5.48 4.90
CA GLY A 81 -26.92 -6.62 5.76
C GLY A 81 -26.57 -7.99 5.20
N ARG A 82 -25.76 -8.06 4.15
CA ARG A 82 -25.23 -9.31 3.57
C ARG A 82 -23.73 -9.35 3.62
N LYS A 83 -23.16 -10.51 3.97
CA LYS A 83 -21.73 -10.73 3.94
C LYS A 83 -21.20 -10.69 2.50
N VAL A 84 -20.11 -9.97 2.30
CA VAL A 84 -19.41 -9.95 1.02
C VAL A 84 -18.41 -11.10 1.00
N ALA A 85 -18.43 -11.93 -0.05
CA ALA A 85 -17.41 -12.96 -0.23
C ALA A 85 -16.13 -12.31 -0.75
N VAL A 86 -15.07 -12.35 0.06
CA VAL A 86 -13.76 -11.76 -0.27
C VAL A 86 -12.64 -12.76 -0.03
N ALA A 87 -11.59 -12.69 -0.83
CA ALA A 87 -10.36 -13.44 -0.63
C ALA A 87 -9.46 -12.82 0.47
N GLY A 88 -9.61 -11.52 0.70
CA GLY A 88 -8.98 -10.77 1.76
C GLY A 88 -9.57 -9.37 1.85
N TYR A 89 -9.18 -8.63 2.88
CA TYR A 89 -9.50 -7.21 3.04
C TYR A 89 -8.58 -6.55 4.08
N TYR A 90 -8.37 -5.25 3.92
CA TYR A 90 -7.72 -4.40 4.90
C TYR A 90 -8.76 -3.78 5.84
N GLN A 91 -8.46 -3.77 7.15
CA GLN A 91 -9.30 -3.16 8.18
C GLN A 91 -8.47 -2.25 9.07
N ARG A 92 -8.79 -0.96 9.08
CA ARG A 92 -8.19 -0.04 10.05
C ARG A 92 -8.77 -0.29 11.43
N GLY A 93 -7.89 -0.51 12.41
CA GLY A 93 -8.26 -0.67 13.81
C GLY A 93 -7.97 0.57 14.65
N GLN A 94 -8.37 0.54 15.91
CA GLN A 94 -8.09 1.61 16.88
C GLN A 94 -6.61 1.63 17.27
N ASP A 95 -6.06 0.47 17.61
CA ASP A 95 -4.70 0.30 18.13
C ASP A 95 -3.72 -0.16 17.06
N ARG A 96 -4.18 -0.97 16.12
CA ARG A 96 -3.40 -1.51 15.01
C ARG A 96 -4.30 -1.71 13.78
N ASP A 97 -3.65 -1.89 12.66
CA ASP A 97 -4.35 -2.22 11.41
C ASP A 97 -4.28 -3.72 11.15
N PHE A 98 -5.29 -4.24 10.45
CA PHE A 98 -5.43 -5.66 10.13
C PHE A 98 -5.46 -5.89 8.62
N ILE A 99 -4.84 -6.98 8.21
CA ILE A 99 -5.08 -7.59 6.90
C ILE A 99 -5.67 -8.97 7.17
N VAL A 100 -6.87 -9.22 6.66
CA VAL A 100 -7.56 -10.50 6.81
C VAL A 100 -7.52 -11.23 5.48
N LEU A 101 -7.04 -12.47 5.47
CA LEU A 101 -6.80 -13.27 4.27
C LEU A 101 -7.46 -14.63 4.39
N SER A 102 -8.07 -15.12 3.31
CA SER A 102 -8.55 -16.49 3.21
C SER A 102 -7.39 -17.44 2.90
N GLY A 103 -7.15 -18.40 3.78
CA GLY A 103 -6.19 -19.47 3.56
C GLY A 103 -6.68 -20.55 2.59
N GLN A 104 -7.90 -20.45 2.05
CA GLN A 104 -8.48 -21.43 1.11
C GLN A 104 -8.17 -21.10 -0.36
N VAL A 105 -7.69 -19.89 -0.66
CA VAL A 105 -7.34 -19.50 -2.03
C VAL A 105 -6.01 -20.10 -2.47
N PHE A 106 -5.80 -20.21 -3.78
CA PHE A 106 -4.54 -20.68 -4.36
C PHE A 106 -3.38 -19.74 -4.01
N PRO A 107 -2.14 -20.24 -3.90
CA PRO A 107 -0.98 -19.43 -3.52
C PRO A 107 -0.78 -18.18 -4.37
N GLU A 108 -0.93 -18.28 -5.69
CA GLU A 108 -0.77 -17.15 -6.63
C GLU A 108 -1.84 -16.09 -6.42
N THR A 109 -3.07 -16.51 -6.16
CA THR A 109 -4.18 -15.61 -5.82
C THR A 109 -3.93 -14.96 -4.47
N LEU A 110 -3.41 -15.72 -3.49
CA LEU A 110 -3.09 -15.20 -2.16
C LEU A 110 -2.02 -14.09 -2.23
N THR A 111 -0.96 -14.27 -3.01
CA THR A 111 0.08 -13.25 -3.22
C THR A 111 -0.52 -11.96 -3.79
N SER A 112 -1.33 -12.05 -4.83
CA SER A 112 -2.01 -10.89 -5.43
C SER A 112 -2.92 -10.17 -4.42
N VAL A 113 -3.66 -10.91 -3.59
CA VAL A 113 -4.50 -10.35 -2.53
C VAL A 113 -3.65 -9.67 -1.46
N VAL A 114 -2.55 -10.28 -1.02
CA VAL A 114 -1.62 -9.67 -0.05
C VAL A 114 -1.14 -8.30 -0.54
N TYR A 115 -0.71 -8.21 -1.79
CA TYR A 115 -0.21 -6.95 -2.36
C TYR A 115 -1.32 -5.90 -2.50
N HIS A 116 -2.52 -6.32 -2.87
CA HIS A 116 -3.70 -5.45 -2.93
C HIS A 116 -4.01 -4.84 -1.56
N GLU A 117 -4.16 -5.67 -0.53
CA GLU A 117 -4.52 -5.22 0.82
C GLU A 117 -3.41 -4.42 1.50
N LEU A 118 -2.15 -4.80 1.27
CA LEU A 118 -1.02 -4.05 1.79
C LEU A 118 -0.88 -2.68 1.11
N THR A 119 -1.28 -2.56 -0.15
CA THR A 119 -1.37 -1.25 -0.81
C THR A 119 -2.38 -0.34 -0.12
N HIS A 120 -3.56 -0.85 0.26
CA HIS A 120 -4.53 -0.08 1.03
C HIS A 120 -3.96 0.40 2.37
N TYR A 121 -3.19 -0.46 3.05
CA TYR A 121 -2.48 -0.05 4.26
C TYR A 121 -1.55 1.15 3.98
N PHE A 122 -0.67 1.05 2.97
CA PHE A 122 0.26 2.13 2.65
C PHE A 122 -0.45 3.42 2.25
N LEU A 123 -1.49 3.33 1.43
CA LEU A 123 -2.29 4.48 1.05
C LEU A 123 -2.99 5.12 2.25
N SER A 124 -3.48 4.31 3.19
CA SER A 124 -4.14 4.81 4.40
C SER A 124 -3.22 5.58 5.33
N ARG A 125 -1.93 5.31 5.29
CA ARG A 125 -0.89 5.96 6.10
C ARG A 125 -0.24 7.14 5.38
N SER A 126 -0.30 7.17 4.06
CA SER A 126 0.37 8.19 3.24
C SER A 126 -0.57 9.29 2.76
N LEU A 127 -1.83 8.99 2.48
CA LEU A 127 -2.78 9.93 1.89
C LEU A 127 -3.87 10.33 2.88
N VAL A 128 -4.09 11.64 3.02
CA VAL A 128 -5.20 12.21 3.79
C VAL A 128 -6.52 12.00 3.06
N TYR A 129 -6.54 12.20 1.74
CA TYR A 129 -7.72 11.98 0.91
C TYR A 129 -7.45 10.84 -0.10
N ARG A 130 -8.41 9.90 -0.19
CA ARG A 130 -8.29 8.69 -1.01
C ARG A 130 -9.58 8.46 -1.79
N PRO A 131 -9.73 9.02 -3.00
CA PRO A 131 -10.88 8.69 -3.83
C PRO A 131 -10.88 7.20 -4.17
N ALA A 132 -12.06 6.58 -4.18
CA ALA A 132 -12.20 5.12 -4.35
C ALA A 132 -11.50 4.60 -5.61
N TRP A 133 -11.64 5.31 -6.73
CA TRP A 133 -11.00 4.92 -7.98
C TRP A 133 -9.46 4.85 -7.89
N LEU A 134 -8.82 5.76 -7.14
CA LEU A 134 -7.39 5.78 -6.95
C LEU A 134 -6.94 4.70 -5.96
N ASN A 135 -7.68 4.58 -4.85
CA ASN A 135 -7.41 3.60 -3.81
C ASN A 135 -7.43 2.18 -4.39
N GLU A 136 -8.50 1.84 -5.12
CA GLU A 136 -8.63 0.54 -5.78
C GLU A 136 -7.68 0.40 -6.98
N GLY A 137 -7.52 1.45 -7.77
CA GLY A 137 -6.68 1.39 -8.97
C GLY A 137 -5.20 1.19 -8.67
N LEU A 138 -4.66 1.81 -7.62
CA LEU A 138 -3.30 1.56 -7.16
C LEU A 138 -3.17 0.16 -6.54
N ALA A 139 -4.14 -0.28 -5.73
CA ALA A 139 -4.15 -1.62 -5.17
C ALA A 139 -4.17 -2.69 -6.27
N GLU A 140 -5.00 -2.52 -7.28
CA GLU A 140 -5.09 -3.38 -8.45
C GLU A 140 -3.83 -3.36 -9.32
N TYR A 141 -3.18 -2.21 -9.46
CA TYR A 141 -1.91 -2.09 -10.18
C TYR A 141 -0.77 -2.81 -9.45
N PHE A 142 -0.63 -2.59 -8.14
CA PHE A 142 0.40 -3.24 -7.34
C PHE A 142 0.14 -4.73 -7.10
N ALA A 143 -1.13 -5.18 -7.11
CA ALA A 143 -1.47 -6.60 -7.09
C ALA A 143 -0.89 -7.41 -8.27
N THR A 144 -0.45 -6.73 -9.34
CA THR A 144 0.24 -7.36 -10.46
C THR A 144 1.74 -7.54 -10.26
N ALA A 145 2.28 -7.19 -9.10
CA ALA A 145 3.70 -7.36 -8.80
C ALA A 145 4.11 -8.84 -8.85
N ASP A 146 5.25 -9.11 -9.45
CA ASP A 146 5.91 -10.41 -9.45
C ASP A 146 7.29 -10.22 -8.83
N ILE A 147 7.48 -10.78 -7.64
CA ILE A 147 8.72 -10.65 -6.87
C ILE A 147 9.43 -12.00 -6.90
N ARG A 148 10.61 -12.06 -7.53
CA ARG A 148 11.44 -13.27 -7.61
C ARG A 148 12.83 -12.97 -7.12
N GLU A 149 13.21 -13.62 -6.02
CA GLU A 149 14.51 -13.44 -5.38
C GLU A 149 14.81 -11.96 -5.10
N ASP A 150 15.61 -11.31 -5.93
CA ASP A 150 16.01 -9.91 -5.83
C ASP A 150 15.46 -9.05 -6.99
N GLU A 151 14.62 -9.62 -7.86
CA GLU A 151 14.03 -8.94 -9.01
C GLU A 151 12.52 -8.77 -8.83
N ILE A 152 12.04 -7.55 -9.04
CA ILE A 152 10.63 -7.21 -9.00
C ILE A 152 10.19 -6.73 -10.38
N SER A 153 9.06 -7.26 -10.82
CA SER A 153 8.36 -6.83 -12.02
C SER A 153 6.97 -6.28 -11.66
N LEU A 154 6.67 -5.07 -12.09
CA LEU A 154 5.37 -4.40 -11.89
C LEU A 154 4.68 -4.14 -13.23
N GLY A 155 3.35 -4.06 -13.22
CA GLY A 155 2.56 -3.70 -14.39
C GLY A 155 2.33 -4.88 -15.34
N ALA A 156 2.25 -6.10 -14.84
CA ALA A 156 1.77 -7.22 -15.64
C ALA A 156 0.32 -6.98 -16.09
N LEU A 157 0.01 -7.35 -17.34
CA LEU A 157 -1.36 -7.24 -17.84
C LEU A 157 -2.25 -8.30 -17.19
N SER A 158 -3.38 -7.88 -16.64
CA SER A 158 -4.45 -8.78 -16.27
C SER A 158 -5.34 -9.07 -17.48
N MET A 159 -5.23 -10.26 -18.05
CA MET A 159 -6.04 -10.69 -19.18
C MET A 159 -7.53 -10.76 -18.84
N GLU A 160 -7.86 -11.10 -17.60
CA GLU A 160 -9.23 -11.13 -17.09
C GLU A 160 -9.86 -9.74 -17.10
N ARG A 161 -9.15 -8.73 -16.55
CA ARG A 161 -9.62 -7.32 -16.53
C ARG A 161 -9.75 -6.75 -17.94
N LEU A 162 -8.80 -7.05 -18.81
CA LEU A 162 -8.88 -6.65 -20.20
C LEU A 162 -10.10 -7.25 -20.91
N GLN A 163 -10.40 -8.52 -20.66
CA GLN A 163 -11.59 -9.17 -21.22
C GLN A 163 -12.88 -8.53 -20.68
N LEU A 164 -12.93 -8.21 -19.39
CA LEU A 164 -14.07 -7.47 -18.81
C LEU A 164 -14.29 -6.13 -19.49
N LEU A 165 -13.24 -5.34 -19.70
CA LEU A 165 -13.33 -4.03 -20.37
C LEU A 165 -13.61 -4.11 -21.89
N LYS A 166 -13.33 -5.25 -22.52
CA LYS A 166 -13.71 -5.50 -23.91
C LYS A 166 -15.18 -5.87 -24.06
N THR A 167 -15.73 -6.58 -23.07
CA THR A 167 -17.12 -7.08 -23.12
C THR A 167 -18.12 -6.15 -22.43
N ASN A 168 -17.65 -5.24 -21.60
CA ASN A 168 -18.48 -4.28 -20.87
C ASN A 168 -17.96 -2.86 -21.13
N ALA A 169 -18.85 -1.93 -21.42
CA ALA A 169 -18.48 -0.53 -21.56
C ALA A 169 -17.96 0.00 -20.20
N PRO A 170 -16.82 0.73 -20.18
CA PRO A 170 -16.36 1.41 -18.98
C PRO A 170 -17.37 2.47 -18.55
N LEU A 171 -17.37 2.79 -17.25
CA LEU A 171 -18.18 3.87 -16.70
C LEU A 171 -17.72 5.21 -17.27
N PRO A 172 -18.65 6.12 -17.60
CA PRO A 172 -18.29 7.52 -17.89
C PRO A 172 -17.47 8.10 -16.74
N LEU A 173 -16.44 8.90 -17.02
CA LEU A 173 -15.51 9.40 -15.99
C LEU A 173 -16.22 10.15 -14.87
N LYS A 174 -17.27 10.90 -15.18
CA LYS A 174 -18.09 11.56 -14.17
C LYS A 174 -18.69 10.59 -13.16
N THR A 175 -19.21 9.45 -13.61
CA THR A 175 -19.73 8.39 -12.74
C THR A 175 -18.60 7.67 -12.02
N PHE A 176 -17.52 7.37 -12.73
CA PHE A 176 -16.34 6.68 -12.22
C PHE A 176 -15.69 7.42 -11.04
N PHE A 177 -15.49 8.74 -11.14
CA PHE A 177 -14.93 9.55 -10.06
C PHE A 177 -15.88 9.74 -8.88
N ALA A 178 -17.19 9.59 -9.09
CA ALA A 178 -18.21 9.70 -8.05
C ALA A 178 -18.48 8.39 -7.29
N VAL A 179 -17.84 7.29 -7.66
CA VAL A 179 -17.96 6.02 -6.93
C VAL A 179 -17.35 6.14 -5.55
N ASP A 180 -18.11 5.75 -4.53
CA ASP A 180 -17.69 5.63 -3.14
C ASP A 180 -17.96 4.22 -2.58
N SER A 181 -17.60 3.97 -1.32
CA SER A 181 -17.79 2.67 -0.65
C SER A 181 -19.26 2.24 -0.50
N ASN A 182 -20.22 3.14 -0.66
CA ASN A 182 -21.66 2.85 -0.60
C ASN A 182 -22.27 2.64 -1.99
N SER A 183 -21.49 2.89 -3.04
CA SER A 183 -21.96 2.77 -4.42
C SER A 183 -22.25 1.31 -4.81
N PRO A 184 -23.32 1.05 -5.59
CA PRO A 184 -23.52 -0.25 -6.23
C PRO A 184 -22.33 -0.68 -7.12
N TYR A 185 -21.62 0.29 -7.71
CA TYR A 185 -20.43 0.02 -8.52
C TYR A 185 -19.23 -0.43 -7.70
N TYR A 186 -19.28 -0.27 -6.39
CA TYR A 186 -18.24 -0.77 -5.48
C TYR A 186 -18.59 -2.16 -4.90
N ASN A 187 -19.88 -2.45 -4.74
CA ASN A 187 -20.34 -3.56 -3.91
C ASN A 187 -21.14 -4.67 -4.66
N GLU A 188 -21.69 -4.38 -5.84
CA GLU A 188 -22.49 -5.36 -6.59
C GLU A 188 -21.63 -6.09 -7.62
N SER A 189 -21.47 -7.40 -7.48
CA SER A 189 -20.52 -8.29 -8.17
C SER A 189 -20.11 -7.89 -9.61
N LEU A 190 -21.05 -7.86 -10.56
CA LEU A 190 -20.69 -7.54 -11.95
C LEU A 190 -20.29 -6.07 -12.13
N LYS A 191 -20.99 -5.15 -11.47
CA LYS A 191 -20.67 -3.70 -11.54
C LYS A 191 -19.34 -3.42 -10.86
N ALA A 192 -19.08 -4.05 -9.72
CA ALA A 192 -17.82 -3.95 -9.01
C ALA A 192 -16.66 -4.47 -9.87
N ASN A 193 -16.80 -5.62 -10.52
CA ASN A 193 -15.76 -6.18 -11.38
C ASN A 193 -15.39 -5.22 -12.54
N VAL A 194 -16.38 -4.56 -13.16
CA VAL A 194 -16.11 -3.55 -14.21
C VAL A 194 -15.43 -2.32 -13.64
N PHE A 195 -15.86 -1.86 -12.46
CA PHE A 195 -15.23 -0.73 -11.77
C PHE A 195 -13.76 -1.03 -11.43
N TYR A 196 -13.46 -2.18 -10.81
CA TYR A 196 -12.09 -2.59 -10.49
C TYR A 196 -11.21 -2.75 -11.75
N ALA A 197 -11.75 -3.33 -12.81
CA ALA A 197 -11.03 -3.41 -14.07
C ALA A 197 -10.73 -2.02 -14.67
N GLN A 198 -11.68 -1.10 -14.57
CA GLN A 198 -11.51 0.27 -15.03
C GLN A 198 -10.52 1.05 -14.16
N THR A 199 -10.55 0.92 -12.82
CA THR A 199 -9.59 1.57 -11.92
C THR A 199 -8.16 1.15 -12.22
N TRP A 200 -7.94 -0.16 -12.40
CA TRP A 200 -6.64 -0.69 -12.82
C TRP A 200 -6.16 -0.09 -14.14
N ALA A 201 -7.00 -0.12 -15.19
CA ALA A 201 -6.64 0.41 -16.51
C ALA A 201 -6.43 1.93 -16.49
N PHE A 202 -7.22 2.66 -15.69
CA PHE A 202 -7.11 4.11 -15.58
C PHE A 202 -5.84 4.52 -14.83
N VAL A 203 -5.49 3.86 -13.73
CA VAL A 203 -4.21 4.09 -13.04
C VAL A 203 -3.04 3.74 -13.95
N TYR A 204 -3.15 2.66 -14.71
CA TYR A 204 -2.14 2.30 -15.70
C TYR A 204 -1.96 3.40 -16.76
N PHE A 205 -3.06 3.94 -17.30
CA PHE A 205 -3.07 5.08 -18.23
C PHE A 205 -2.43 6.32 -17.62
N MET A 206 -2.71 6.62 -16.33
CA MET A 206 -2.12 7.75 -15.63
C MET A 206 -0.61 7.58 -15.39
N MET A 207 -0.17 6.37 -15.03
CA MET A 207 1.24 6.12 -14.65
C MET A 207 2.17 5.95 -15.85
N HIS A 208 1.67 5.50 -16.99
CA HIS A 208 2.48 5.15 -18.16
C HIS A 208 2.17 5.98 -19.41
N GLY A 209 1.24 6.92 -19.32
CA GLY A 209 0.85 7.83 -20.39
C GLY A 209 1.49 9.22 -20.25
N GLU A 210 0.98 10.15 -21.05
CA GLU A 210 1.41 11.55 -21.06
C GLU A 210 1.15 12.30 -19.73
N TYR A 211 0.31 11.74 -18.87
CA TYR A 211 -0.07 12.34 -17.61
C TYR A 211 0.83 11.94 -16.43
N ALA A 212 1.81 11.07 -16.61
CA ALA A 212 2.55 10.42 -15.51
C ALA A 212 3.13 11.42 -14.47
N GLY A 213 3.83 12.46 -14.93
CA GLY A 213 4.38 13.47 -14.04
C GLY A 213 3.33 14.33 -13.34
N ARG A 214 2.24 14.68 -14.04
CA ARG A 214 1.12 15.46 -13.47
C ARG A 214 0.31 14.62 -12.49
N PHE A 215 0.11 13.35 -12.80
CA PHE A 215 -0.54 12.39 -11.92
C PHE A 215 0.24 12.19 -10.61
N LYS A 216 1.57 12.10 -10.69
CA LYS A 216 2.42 12.05 -9.51
C LYS A 216 2.20 13.25 -8.58
N ARG A 217 2.18 14.48 -9.14
CA ARG A 217 1.90 15.70 -8.34
C ARG A 217 0.50 15.70 -7.74
N TYR A 218 -0.48 15.18 -8.46
CA TYR A 218 -1.82 14.99 -7.91
C TYR A 218 -1.82 14.04 -6.70
N VAL A 219 -1.17 12.88 -6.81
CA VAL A 219 -1.06 11.92 -5.68
C VAL A 219 -0.31 12.56 -4.51
N GLU A 220 0.75 13.33 -4.76
CA GLU A 220 1.47 14.08 -3.72
C GLU A 220 0.55 15.11 -3.03
N ALA A 221 -0.32 15.80 -3.76
CA ALA A 221 -1.27 16.76 -3.18
C ALA A 221 -2.27 16.09 -2.23
N LEU A 222 -2.67 14.85 -2.51
CA LEU A 222 -3.59 14.08 -1.66
C LEU A 222 -3.02 13.75 -0.26
N THR A 223 -1.73 13.93 -0.05
CA THR A 223 -1.09 13.85 1.28
C THR A 223 -1.49 15.04 2.18
N GLN A 224 -1.96 16.13 1.60
CA GLN A 224 -2.38 17.34 2.31
C GLN A 224 -3.91 17.47 2.43
N GLY A 225 -4.67 16.74 1.61
CA GLY A 225 -6.12 16.78 1.59
C GLY A 225 -6.72 16.48 0.22
N GLU A 226 -7.96 16.88 0.02
CA GLU A 226 -8.65 16.71 -1.26
C GLU A 226 -8.04 17.60 -2.35
N ALA A 227 -7.86 17.02 -3.54
CA ALA A 227 -7.37 17.72 -4.73
C ALA A 227 -8.17 17.29 -5.96
N ASN A 228 -8.33 18.19 -6.93
CA ASN A 228 -9.04 17.89 -8.17
C ASN A 228 -8.04 17.37 -9.23
N LEU A 229 -8.23 16.14 -9.68
CA LEU A 229 -7.37 15.51 -10.70
C LEU A 229 -7.29 16.35 -11.99
N LEU A 230 -8.42 16.84 -12.49
CA LEU A 230 -8.47 17.57 -13.77
C LEU A 230 -7.64 18.86 -13.76
N ASP A 231 -7.59 19.55 -12.60
CA ASP A 231 -6.77 20.75 -12.44
C ASP A 231 -5.28 20.42 -12.52
N TYR A 232 -4.86 19.32 -11.90
CA TYR A 232 -3.46 18.85 -11.98
C TYR A 232 -3.07 18.37 -13.38
N LEU A 233 -4.00 17.70 -14.08
CA LEU A 233 -3.76 17.24 -15.45
C LEU A 233 -3.85 18.37 -16.48
N ASN A 234 -4.46 19.51 -16.12
CA ASN A 234 -4.77 20.61 -17.03
C ASN A 234 -5.50 20.12 -18.29
N VAL A 235 -6.58 19.37 -18.10
CA VAL A 235 -7.36 18.75 -19.17
C VAL A 235 -8.85 18.79 -18.82
N SER A 236 -9.73 18.89 -19.83
CA SER A 236 -11.17 18.75 -19.60
C SER A 236 -11.55 17.28 -19.33
N GLU A 237 -12.62 17.06 -18.55
CA GLU A 237 -13.14 15.70 -18.29
C GLU A 237 -13.42 14.94 -19.60
N ARG A 238 -13.98 15.65 -20.58
CA ARG A 238 -14.29 15.08 -21.89
C ARG A 238 -13.04 14.62 -22.64
N ASP A 239 -11.99 15.44 -22.66
CA ASP A 239 -10.76 15.10 -23.38
C ASP A 239 -10.02 13.96 -22.66
N LEU A 240 -10.02 13.97 -21.33
CA LEU A 240 -9.48 12.87 -20.53
C LEU A 240 -10.23 11.56 -20.82
N GLU A 241 -11.56 11.59 -20.86
CA GLU A 241 -12.38 10.42 -21.19
C GLU A 241 -12.09 9.89 -22.59
N LEU A 242 -12.03 10.77 -23.59
CA LEU A 242 -11.69 10.38 -24.97
C LEU A 242 -10.26 9.80 -25.04
N GLY A 243 -9.30 10.40 -24.35
CA GLY A 243 -7.93 9.91 -24.23
C GLY A 243 -7.88 8.52 -23.65
N PHE A 244 -8.58 8.29 -22.53
CA PHE A 244 -8.65 6.99 -21.88
C PHE A 244 -9.34 5.92 -22.75
N LEU A 245 -10.46 6.24 -23.38
CA LEU A 245 -11.15 5.31 -24.30
C LEU A 245 -10.29 4.94 -25.51
N ASN A 246 -9.53 5.89 -26.05
CA ASN A 246 -8.56 5.60 -27.11
C ASN A 246 -7.39 4.75 -26.62
N TYR A 247 -6.90 5.02 -25.42
CA TYR A 247 -5.87 4.21 -24.78
C TYR A 247 -6.31 2.75 -24.60
N LEU A 248 -7.54 2.51 -24.15
CA LEU A 248 -8.08 1.14 -24.02
C LEU A 248 -8.08 0.35 -25.31
N LYS A 249 -8.25 0.99 -26.48
CA LYS A 249 -8.23 0.32 -27.80
C LYS A 249 -6.86 -0.27 -28.14
N VAL A 250 -5.80 0.36 -27.66
CA VAL A 250 -4.41 0.02 -27.98
C VAL A 250 -3.63 -0.52 -26.78
N PHE A 251 -4.26 -0.59 -25.62
CA PHE A 251 -3.61 -0.89 -24.34
C PHE A 251 -2.77 -2.18 -24.34
N MET A 252 -3.23 -3.23 -25.03
CA MET A 252 -2.47 -4.50 -25.12
C MET A 252 -1.12 -4.36 -25.83
N GLN A 253 -0.92 -3.30 -26.61
CA GLN A 253 0.32 -3.06 -27.36
C GLN A 253 1.38 -2.35 -26.50
N TYR A 254 0.97 -1.74 -25.39
CA TYR A 254 1.80 -0.86 -24.56
C TYR A 254 1.98 -1.35 -23.11
N ALA A 255 1.89 -2.67 -22.90
CA ALA A 255 2.15 -3.24 -21.59
C ALA A 255 3.57 -2.93 -21.11
N VAL A 256 3.67 -2.13 -20.09
CA VAL A 256 4.94 -1.74 -19.48
C VAL A 256 5.17 -2.55 -18.23
N ARG A 257 6.25 -3.31 -18.19
CA ARG A 257 6.74 -3.89 -16.94
C ARG A 257 7.89 -3.04 -16.43
N THR A 258 7.75 -2.55 -15.20
CA THR A 258 8.84 -1.90 -14.48
C THR A 258 9.58 -2.96 -13.70
N HIS A 259 10.91 -3.04 -13.84
CA HIS A 259 11.76 -3.95 -13.08
C HIS A 259 12.56 -3.15 -12.05
N ALA A 260 12.63 -3.63 -10.82
CA ALA A 260 13.43 -3.07 -9.75
C ALA A 260 14.20 -4.18 -9.04
N LYS A 261 15.34 -3.84 -8.43
CA LYS A 261 16.06 -4.75 -7.53
C LYS A 261 15.68 -4.44 -6.09
N VAL A 262 15.42 -5.46 -5.31
CA VAL A 262 15.28 -5.37 -3.86
C VAL A 262 16.61 -5.77 -3.25
N SER A 263 17.12 -4.96 -2.32
CA SER A 263 18.25 -5.37 -1.50
C SER A 263 17.81 -6.55 -0.64
N GLY A 264 18.49 -7.69 -0.76
CA GLY A 264 18.21 -8.86 0.06
C GLY A 264 18.63 -8.66 1.52
N GLU A 265 18.04 -7.67 2.22
CA GLU A 265 18.21 -7.59 3.67
C GLU A 265 17.52 -8.78 4.32
N ALA A 266 18.30 -9.58 5.02
CA ALA A 266 17.82 -10.76 5.72
C ALA A 266 17.00 -10.32 6.94
N TRP A 267 15.67 -10.46 6.87
CA TRP A 267 14.80 -10.31 8.04
C TRP A 267 14.66 -11.64 8.78
N THR A 268 14.57 -11.56 10.10
CA THR A 268 14.48 -12.71 10.97
C THR A 268 13.02 -13.10 11.17
N MET A 269 12.66 -14.35 10.86
CA MET A 269 11.35 -14.91 11.17
C MET A 269 11.37 -15.61 12.52
N LYS A 270 10.40 -15.27 13.37
CA LYS A 270 10.07 -16.01 14.58
C LYS A 270 8.79 -16.81 14.35
N VAL A 271 8.76 -18.05 14.80
CA VAL A 271 7.59 -18.94 14.69
C VAL A 271 7.21 -19.45 16.04
N GLU A 272 5.94 -19.34 16.39
CA GLU A 272 5.40 -19.75 17.68
C GLU A 272 4.03 -20.40 17.47
N SER A 273 3.76 -21.48 18.23
CA SER A 273 2.39 -21.97 18.38
C SER A 273 1.68 -21.05 19.36
N ILE A 274 0.53 -20.55 18.99
CA ILE A 274 -0.28 -19.67 19.85
C ILE A 274 -1.58 -20.33 20.27
N PRO A 275 -2.08 -20.04 21.48
CA PRO A 275 -3.38 -20.54 21.92
C PRO A 275 -4.50 -19.90 21.10
N GLU A 276 -5.61 -20.60 20.96
CA GLU A 276 -6.80 -20.10 20.25
C GLU A 276 -7.33 -18.79 20.84
N THR A 277 -7.17 -18.57 22.15
CA THR A 277 -7.54 -17.33 22.85
C THR A 277 -6.86 -16.10 22.25
N GLU A 278 -5.60 -16.19 21.83
CA GLU A 278 -4.89 -15.11 21.14
C GLU A 278 -5.52 -14.77 19.78
N ALA A 279 -5.93 -15.76 19.02
CA ALA A 279 -6.60 -15.54 17.74
C ALA A 279 -8.02 -14.99 17.92
N GLN A 280 -8.73 -15.47 18.93
CA GLN A 280 -10.08 -14.98 19.28
C GLN A 280 -10.05 -13.50 19.68
N ILE A 281 -8.99 -13.04 20.35
CA ILE A 281 -8.79 -11.61 20.65
C ILE A 281 -8.64 -10.81 19.35
N SER A 282 -7.83 -11.28 18.41
CA SER A 282 -7.64 -10.58 17.13
C SER A 282 -8.95 -10.49 16.33
N ILE A 283 -9.76 -11.55 16.35
CA ILE A 283 -11.09 -11.55 15.72
C ILE A 283 -12.01 -10.54 16.43
N ALA A 284 -12.02 -10.52 17.75
CA ALA A 284 -12.80 -9.55 18.54
C ALA A 284 -12.38 -8.10 18.23
N GLU A 285 -11.09 -7.86 18.08
CA GLU A 285 -10.53 -6.55 17.74
C GLU A 285 -11.00 -6.08 16.34
N ILE A 286 -11.05 -6.98 15.35
CA ILE A 286 -11.63 -6.71 14.03
C ILE A 286 -13.10 -6.33 14.14
N PHE A 287 -13.88 -7.04 14.94
CA PHE A 287 -15.30 -6.70 15.14
C PHE A 287 -15.49 -5.35 15.84
N LEU A 288 -14.65 -5.04 16.86
CA LEU A 288 -14.66 -3.72 17.50
C LEU A 288 -14.34 -2.61 16.50
N ALA A 289 -13.33 -2.79 15.67
CA ALA A 289 -12.96 -1.84 14.61
C ALA A 289 -14.09 -1.62 13.59
N GLY A 290 -14.86 -2.67 13.30
CA GLY A 290 -16.04 -2.62 12.43
C GLY A 290 -17.34 -2.17 13.11
N GLY A 291 -17.30 -1.80 14.40
CA GLY A 291 -18.49 -1.41 15.18
C GLY A 291 -19.48 -2.54 15.47
N LYS A 292 -19.06 -3.80 15.33
CA LYS A 292 -19.88 -5.00 15.52
C LYS A 292 -19.77 -5.49 16.97
N LEU A 293 -20.36 -4.72 17.88
CA LEU A 293 -20.14 -4.89 19.33
C LEU A 293 -20.63 -6.25 19.86
N GLU A 294 -21.73 -6.80 19.36
CA GLU A 294 -22.24 -8.09 19.83
C GLU A 294 -21.35 -9.28 19.42
N GLN A 295 -20.80 -9.23 18.18
CA GLN A 295 -19.83 -10.24 17.74
C GLN A 295 -18.53 -10.13 18.54
N ALA A 296 -18.03 -8.91 18.76
CA ALA A 296 -16.86 -8.70 19.63
C ALA A 296 -17.09 -9.24 21.03
N ARG A 297 -18.27 -9.01 21.61
CA ARG A 297 -18.67 -9.52 22.93
C ARG A 297 -18.59 -11.03 22.98
N HIS A 298 -19.19 -11.72 21.99
CA HIS A 298 -19.19 -13.17 21.91
C HIS A 298 -17.78 -13.77 22.01
N HIS A 299 -16.84 -13.24 21.23
CA HIS A 299 -15.45 -13.70 21.22
C HIS A 299 -14.73 -13.37 22.54
N LEU A 300 -14.91 -12.16 23.09
CA LEU A 300 -14.27 -11.77 24.35
C LEU A 300 -14.78 -12.56 25.56
N GLU A 301 -16.07 -12.87 25.61
CA GLU A 301 -16.66 -13.72 26.66
C GLU A 301 -16.16 -15.17 26.54
N ALA A 302 -16.03 -15.70 25.33
CA ALA A 302 -15.45 -17.03 25.12
C ALA A 302 -13.98 -17.10 25.59
N VAL A 303 -13.20 -16.05 25.35
CA VAL A 303 -11.83 -15.94 25.88
C VAL A 303 -11.83 -15.88 27.40
N ALA A 304 -12.64 -15.00 28.01
CA ALA A 304 -12.69 -14.84 29.47
C ALA A 304 -13.20 -16.11 30.21
N ALA A 305 -14.07 -16.87 29.59
CA ALA A 305 -14.51 -18.16 30.14
C ALA A 305 -13.41 -19.23 30.10
N ARG A 306 -12.50 -19.17 29.15
CA ARG A 306 -11.42 -20.13 28.94
C ARG A 306 -10.15 -19.77 29.74
N ASP A 307 -9.85 -18.48 29.78
CA ASP A 307 -8.70 -17.90 30.48
C ASP A 307 -9.11 -16.57 31.16
N PRO A 308 -9.64 -16.63 32.36
CA PRO A 308 -10.10 -15.46 33.12
C PRO A 308 -8.98 -14.46 33.46
N GLU A 309 -7.73 -14.92 33.54
CA GLU A 309 -6.56 -14.11 33.86
C GLU A 309 -5.85 -13.51 32.66
N PHE A 310 -6.41 -13.71 31.45
CA PHE A 310 -5.81 -13.19 30.21
C PHE A 310 -6.00 -11.67 30.08
N LEU A 311 -5.02 -10.93 30.58
CA LEU A 311 -5.06 -9.47 30.74
C LEU A 311 -5.39 -8.71 29.45
N ARG A 312 -4.94 -9.23 28.31
CA ARG A 312 -5.25 -8.64 27.01
C ARG A 312 -6.75 -8.64 26.71
N ALA A 313 -7.47 -9.69 27.12
CA ALA A 313 -8.92 -9.72 26.99
C ALA A 313 -9.59 -8.63 27.84
N SER A 314 -9.05 -8.32 29.02
CA SER A 314 -9.56 -7.23 29.87
C SER A 314 -9.47 -5.88 29.15
N TYR A 315 -8.36 -5.58 28.45
CA TYR A 315 -8.26 -4.35 27.67
C TYR A 315 -9.39 -4.22 26.65
N TYR A 316 -9.59 -5.24 25.80
CA TYR A 316 -10.63 -5.18 24.75
C TYR A 316 -12.06 -5.27 25.29
N ARG A 317 -12.27 -5.90 26.46
CA ARG A 317 -13.55 -5.81 27.21
C ARG A 317 -13.81 -4.38 27.67
N GLY A 318 -12.78 -3.67 28.13
CA GLY A 318 -12.86 -2.25 28.47
C GLY A 318 -13.22 -1.38 27.25
N VAL A 319 -12.59 -1.62 26.09
CA VAL A 319 -12.90 -0.94 24.82
C VAL A 319 -14.34 -1.22 24.39
N LEU A 320 -14.79 -2.48 24.47
CA LEU A 320 -16.17 -2.88 24.19
C LEU A 320 -17.17 -2.19 25.11
N ALA A 321 -16.95 -2.25 26.42
CA ALA A 321 -17.83 -1.66 27.42
C ALA A 321 -17.96 -0.14 27.22
N ARG A 322 -16.85 0.52 26.90
CA ARG A 322 -16.83 1.95 26.58
C ARG A 322 -17.63 2.27 25.31
N ALA A 323 -17.46 1.49 24.25
CA ALA A 323 -18.18 1.65 22.99
C ALA A 323 -19.69 1.36 23.14
N ALA A 324 -20.06 0.42 24.02
CA ALA A 324 -21.44 0.08 24.37
C ALA A 324 -22.09 1.02 25.40
N GLY A 325 -21.32 1.96 26.01
CA GLY A 325 -21.82 2.86 27.05
C GLY A 325 -22.06 2.17 28.41
N GLU A 326 -21.36 1.08 28.70
CA GLU A 326 -21.46 0.31 29.95
C GLU A 326 -20.62 0.93 31.07
N GLY A 327 -21.09 0.82 32.31
CA GLY A 327 -20.44 1.45 33.47
C GLY A 327 -19.18 0.73 33.99
N ASN A 328 -18.89 -0.49 33.52
CA ASN A 328 -17.81 -1.35 33.99
C ASN A 328 -16.49 -1.24 33.21
N ALA A 329 -16.40 -0.35 32.23
CA ALA A 329 -15.20 -0.16 31.38
C ALA A 329 -13.95 0.13 32.23
N ARG A 330 -14.11 0.92 33.31
CA ARG A 330 -13.03 1.28 34.22
C ARG A 330 -12.34 0.05 34.84
N GLU A 331 -13.11 -0.90 35.32
CA GLU A 331 -12.61 -2.10 35.99
C GLU A 331 -11.72 -2.91 35.02
N PHE A 332 -12.19 -3.11 33.81
CA PHE A 332 -11.45 -3.81 32.78
C PHE A 332 -10.13 -3.11 32.39
N PHE A 333 -10.10 -1.78 32.29
CA PHE A 333 -8.86 -1.08 32.03
C PHE A 333 -7.90 -1.10 33.20
N VAL A 334 -8.39 -1.10 34.45
CA VAL A 334 -7.54 -1.25 35.64
C VAL A 334 -6.86 -2.61 35.64
N ASP A 335 -7.59 -3.70 35.35
CA ASP A 335 -6.99 -5.03 35.21
C ASP A 335 -5.94 -5.07 34.12
N ALA A 336 -6.22 -4.42 32.97
CA ALA A 336 -5.33 -4.38 31.83
C ALA A 336 -4.04 -3.55 32.02
N LEU A 337 -3.92 -2.74 33.11
CA LEU A 337 -2.68 -2.01 33.41
C LEU A 337 -1.47 -2.93 33.60
N LEU A 338 -1.71 -4.19 33.96
CA LEU A 338 -0.66 -5.19 34.16
C LEU A 338 -0.24 -5.89 32.84
N ASP A 339 -0.94 -5.67 31.73
CA ASP A 339 -0.56 -6.26 30.45
C ASP A 339 0.72 -5.58 29.92
N PRO A 340 1.78 -6.36 29.58
CA PRO A 340 3.06 -5.79 29.17
C PRO A 340 3.01 -5.02 27.84
N HIS A 341 2.00 -5.27 26.99
CA HIS A 341 1.85 -4.66 25.67
C HIS A 341 0.75 -3.60 25.61
N LEU A 342 -0.33 -3.78 26.37
CA LEU A 342 -1.50 -2.90 26.33
C LEU A 342 -1.68 -2.05 27.61
N GLY A 343 -0.88 -2.25 28.65
CA GLY A 343 -0.99 -1.51 29.90
C GLY A 343 -0.89 0.02 29.70
N THR A 344 0.04 0.48 28.85
CA THR A 344 0.15 1.90 28.51
C THR A 344 -1.12 2.42 27.82
N ARG A 345 -1.72 1.63 26.93
CA ARG A 345 -2.96 1.99 26.23
C ARG A 345 -4.16 1.99 27.21
N ALA A 346 -4.19 1.04 28.13
CA ALA A 346 -5.18 1.03 29.23
C ALA A 346 -5.06 2.29 30.10
N ALA A 347 -3.83 2.72 30.40
CA ALA A 347 -3.58 3.96 31.12
C ALA A 347 -4.11 5.19 30.36
N VAL A 348 -3.91 5.26 29.05
CA VAL A 348 -4.49 6.33 28.19
C VAL A 348 -6.02 6.33 28.29
N GLN A 349 -6.66 5.16 28.18
CA GLN A 349 -8.12 5.04 28.28
C GLN A 349 -8.63 5.53 29.64
N LEU A 350 -7.95 5.19 30.72
CA LEU A 350 -8.30 5.64 32.07
C LEU A 350 -8.18 7.15 32.24
N VAL A 351 -7.13 7.78 31.70
CA VAL A 351 -7.01 9.24 31.70
C VAL A 351 -8.17 9.90 30.96
N GLN A 352 -8.53 9.38 29.79
CA GLN A 352 -9.68 9.88 29.02
C GLN A 352 -11.02 9.72 29.77
N MET A 353 -11.09 8.82 30.76
CA MET A 353 -12.24 8.63 31.65
C MET A 353 -12.14 9.49 32.94
N GLY A 354 -11.09 10.29 33.09
CA GLY A 354 -10.88 11.12 34.27
C GLY A 354 -10.17 10.42 35.45
N GLU A 355 -9.68 9.20 35.27
CA GLU A 355 -9.05 8.36 36.31
C GLU A 355 -7.54 8.63 36.46
N MET A 356 -7.15 9.91 36.47
CA MET A 356 -5.75 10.35 36.52
C MET A 356 -5.07 10.10 37.89
N HIS A 357 -5.85 9.83 38.94
CA HIS A 357 -5.36 9.63 40.32
C HIS A 357 -4.79 8.24 40.58
N ILE A 358 -4.93 7.28 39.66
CA ILE A 358 -4.41 5.92 39.78
C ILE A 358 -2.89 5.96 39.61
N PRO A 359 -2.06 5.60 40.62
CA PRO A 359 -0.61 5.75 40.53
C PRO A 359 0.04 4.98 39.40
N ALA A 360 -0.46 3.77 39.08
CA ALA A 360 0.03 2.96 37.97
C ALA A 360 -0.17 3.63 36.60
N VAL A 361 -1.28 4.35 36.40
CA VAL A 361 -1.59 5.10 35.17
C VAL A 361 -0.46 6.08 34.84
N ARG A 362 -0.13 6.92 35.84
CA ARG A 362 0.93 7.93 35.68
C ARG A 362 2.29 7.28 35.39
N GLY A 363 2.65 6.23 36.17
CA GLY A 363 3.94 5.54 36.00
C GLY A 363 4.12 4.93 34.63
N LEU A 364 3.11 4.26 34.08
CA LEU A 364 3.14 3.67 32.74
C LEU A 364 3.30 4.73 31.65
N LEU A 365 2.57 5.84 31.73
CA LEU A 365 2.65 6.93 30.75
C LEU A 365 4.01 7.63 30.78
N GLU A 366 4.57 7.88 31.97
CA GLU A 366 5.89 8.47 32.13
C GLU A 366 6.99 7.55 31.60
N GLN A 367 6.90 6.25 31.87
CA GLN A 367 7.83 5.24 31.34
C GLN A 367 7.77 5.18 29.81
N ALA A 368 6.57 5.17 29.23
CA ALA A 368 6.40 5.18 27.80
C ALA A 368 6.99 6.45 27.15
N ALA A 369 6.74 7.62 27.73
CA ALA A 369 7.31 8.88 27.24
C ALA A 369 8.84 8.91 27.36
N ALA A 370 9.40 8.37 28.45
CA ALA A 370 10.86 8.25 28.64
C ALA A 370 11.51 7.32 27.61
N SER A 371 10.78 6.33 27.12
CA SER A 371 11.22 5.42 26.04
C SER A 371 10.96 6.00 24.65
N SER A 372 10.59 7.27 24.55
CA SER A 372 10.31 7.97 23.28
C SER A 372 9.25 7.27 22.43
N THR A 373 8.15 6.83 23.08
CA THR A 373 7.02 6.21 22.40
C THR A 373 6.48 7.10 21.27
N ARG A 374 5.99 6.50 20.19
CA ARG A 374 5.33 7.18 19.08
C ARG A 374 3.81 7.30 19.24
N ILE A 375 3.25 6.83 20.35
CA ILE A 375 1.82 6.95 20.66
C ILE A 375 1.54 8.39 21.10
N SER A 376 1.00 9.24 20.21
CA SER A 376 0.63 10.63 20.54
C SER A 376 -0.32 10.73 21.74
N ASP A 377 -1.23 9.77 21.88
CA ASP A 377 -2.20 9.72 22.98
C ASP A 377 -1.55 9.65 24.38
N VAL A 378 -0.34 9.08 24.49
CA VAL A 378 0.45 9.09 25.73
C VAL A 378 0.79 10.52 26.15
N TYR A 379 1.24 11.33 25.21
CA TYR A 379 1.60 12.72 25.48
C TYR A 379 0.38 13.59 25.75
N TRP A 380 -0.74 13.37 25.06
CA TRP A 380 -2.02 14.01 25.35
C TRP A 380 -2.52 13.63 26.77
N ALA A 381 -2.43 12.36 27.14
CA ALA A 381 -2.81 11.90 28.49
C ALA A 381 -1.92 12.53 29.56
N LEU A 382 -0.60 12.60 29.33
CA LEU A 382 0.33 13.26 30.26
C LEU A 382 0.08 14.77 30.33
N ALA A 383 -0.29 15.42 29.23
CA ALA A 383 -0.66 16.84 29.24
C ALA A 383 -1.92 17.10 30.09
N GLN A 384 -2.90 16.19 30.08
CA GLN A 384 -4.06 16.26 30.97
C GLN A 384 -3.69 16.09 32.46
N ILE A 385 -2.75 15.19 32.77
CA ILE A 385 -2.29 14.96 34.16
C ILE A 385 -1.53 16.18 34.69
N TYR A 386 -0.72 16.83 33.84
CA TYR A 386 0.17 17.93 34.22
C TYR A 386 -0.26 19.27 33.67
N SER A 387 -1.48 19.55 33.49
CA SER A 387 -2.23 20.69 32.93
C SER A 387 -1.46 21.88 32.29
N ASP A 388 -0.16 22.06 32.59
CA ASP A 388 0.67 23.19 32.16
C ASP A 388 2.00 22.75 31.45
N ASP A 389 2.20 21.46 31.13
CA ASP A 389 3.44 21.03 30.46
C ASP A 389 3.35 21.18 28.93
N VAL A 390 3.61 22.40 28.45
CA VAL A 390 3.60 22.77 27.02
C VAL A 390 4.46 21.83 26.18
N ARG A 391 5.60 21.34 26.69
CA ARG A 391 6.50 20.42 25.95
C ARG A 391 5.82 19.11 25.59
N ARG A 392 4.92 18.61 26.44
CA ARG A 392 4.16 17.36 26.20
C ARG A 392 3.08 17.57 25.14
N ILE A 393 2.46 18.74 25.14
CA ILE A 393 1.51 19.15 24.09
C ILE A 393 2.22 19.30 22.75
N GLU A 394 3.39 19.96 22.74
CA GLU A 394 4.21 20.11 21.52
C GLU A 394 4.64 18.75 20.95
N GLU A 395 5.05 17.79 21.81
CA GLU A 395 5.42 16.47 21.37
C GLU A 395 4.20 15.66 20.85
N ALA A 396 3.04 15.76 21.49
CA ALA A 396 1.81 15.15 21.01
C ALA A 396 1.42 15.68 19.63
N VAL A 397 1.42 17.01 19.46
CA VAL A 397 1.15 17.67 18.18
C VAL A 397 2.15 17.26 17.10
N ARG A 398 3.43 17.18 17.47
CA ARG A 398 4.49 16.75 16.54
C ARG A 398 4.29 15.32 16.05
N LEU A 399 3.87 14.40 16.92
CA LEU A 399 3.60 13.01 16.56
C LEU A 399 2.31 12.88 15.72
N ASP A 400 1.27 13.63 16.06
CA ASP A 400 0.04 13.65 15.28
C ASP A 400 0.26 14.24 13.88
N ALA A 401 1.07 15.30 13.78
CA ALA A 401 1.48 15.89 12.50
C ALA A 401 2.30 14.90 11.65
N ARG A 402 3.17 14.10 12.27
CA ARG A 402 3.95 13.07 11.56
C ARG A 402 3.08 11.93 11.01
N ARG A 403 1.99 11.59 11.67
CA ARG A 403 1.01 10.61 11.14
C ARG A 403 0.37 11.07 9.84
N SER A 404 0.36 12.39 9.61
CA SER A 404 -0.24 13.05 8.43
C SER A 404 0.81 13.69 7.52
N ALA A 405 2.11 13.66 7.87
CA ALA A 405 3.14 14.32 7.10
C ALA A 405 3.48 13.54 5.82
N PRO A 406 3.68 14.24 4.69
CA PRO A 406 4.18 13.60 3.48
C PRO A 406 5.62 13.08 3.70
N PRO A 407 6.02 12.01 3.00
CA PRO A 407 7.35 11.46 3.11
C PRO A 407 8.42 12.49 2.74
N VAL A 408 9.45 12.62 3.58
CA VAL A 408 10.58 13.52 3.34
C VAL A 408 11.36 13.02 2.11
N GLN A 409 11.50 13.86 1.08
CA GLN A 409 12.29 13.51 -0.09
C GLN A 409 13.78 13.50 0.28
N SER A 410 14.41 12.34 0.17
CA SER A 410 15.89 12.27 0.23
C SER A 410 16.49 12.88 -1.04
N PRO A 411 17.60 13.62 -0.95
CA PRO A 411 18.27 14.15 -2.13
C PRO A 411 18.69 13.02 -3.07
N LYS A 412 18.36 13.16 -4.36
CA LYS A 412 18.78 12.20 -5.39
C LYS A 412 20.31 12.17 -5.48
N PRO A 413 20.97 11.00 -5.57
CA PRO A 413 22.40 10.95 -5.84
C PRO A 413 22.70 11.57 -7.22
N ASN A 414 23.81 12.30 -7.33
CA ASN A 414 24.24 12.86 -8.59
C ASN A 414 24.50 11.76 -9.62
N PRO A 415 23.95 11.85 -10.82
CA PRO A 415 24.23 10.89 -11.88
C PRO A 415 25.71 10.92 -12.30
N PRO A 416 26.30 9.79 -12.74
CA PRO A 416 27.65 9.76 -13.28
C PRO A 416 27.78 10.63 -14.54
N PRO A 417 29.00 11.10 -14.89
CA PRO A 417 29.21 11.94 -16.07
C PRO A 417 28.80 11.22 -17.35
N VAL A 418 28.14 11.95 -18.24
CA VAL A 418 27.56 11.43 -19.49
C VAL A 418 28.37 11.94 -20.68
N PRO A 419 28.63 11.09 -21.74
CA PRO A 419 29.42 11.48 -22.93
C PRO A 419 28.80 12.62 -23.74
N GLU A 420 29.56 13.17 -24.68
CA GLU A 420 29.12 14.30 -25.53
C GLU A 420 27.87 13.93 -26.37
N PRO A 421 26.97 14.90 -26.59
CA PRO A 421 25.67 14.66 -27.19
C PRO A 421 25.69 14.55 -28.72
N LEU A 422 24.84 13.67 -29.27
CA LEU A 422 24.46 13.67 -30.67
C LEU A 422 23.15 14.46 -30.84
N TRP A 423 23.15 15.51 -31.71
CA TRP A 423 21.95 16.28 -32.00
C TRP A 423 21.19 15.69 -33.19
N GLN A 424 19.89 15.54 -33.02
CA GLN A 424 19.00 15.17 -34.12
C GLN A 424 17.80 16.12 -34.16
N ARG A 425 17.45 16.57 -35.37
CA ARG A 425 16.25 17.38 -35.60
C ARG A 425 15.03 16.49 -35.70
N TYR A 426 13.96 16.92 -35.03
CA TYR A 426 12.75 16.17 -34.90
C TYR A 426 11.54 17.09 -34.93
N ALA A 427 10.56 16.87 -35.82
CA ALA A 427 9.47 17.75 -36.19
C ALA A 427 9.91 19.16 -36.62
N GLU A 428 9.08 19.87 -37.40
CA GLU A 428 9.39 21.26 -37.74
C GLU A 428 9.47 22.12 -36.49
N GLY A 429 10.69 22.57 -36.13
CA GLY A 429 10.92 23.51 -35.05
C GLY A 429 11.39 22.94 -33.71
N SER A 430 11.42 21.63 -33.50
CA SER A 430 11.96 21.04 -32.25
C SER A 430 13.28 20.31 -32.48
N GLU A 431 14.15 20.39 -31.48
CA GLU A 431 15.44 19.67 -31.43
C GLU A 431 15.54 18.88 -30.15
N PHE A 432 16.14 17.67 -30.20
CA PHE A 432 16.50 16.97 -28.99
C PHE A 432 17.90 16.36 -29.14
N LYS A 433 18.56 16.25 -27.99
CA LYS A 433 19.85 15.57 -27.87
C LYS A 433 19.66 14.23 -27.20
N VAL A 434 20.39 13.25 -27.71
CA VAL A 434 20.52 11.95 -27.07
C VAL A 434 21.96 11.72 -26.68
N ARG A 435 22.18 11.37 -25.43
CA ARG A 435 23.45 10.88 -24.91
C ARG A 435 23.19 9.54 -24.24
N TYR A 436 24.06 8.58 -24.38
CA TYR A 436 23.94 7.33 -23.66
C TYR A 436 25.32 6.77 -23.30
N SER A 437 25.39 6.06 -22.18
CA SER A 437 26.60 5.43 -21.66
C SER A 437 26.28 4.05 -21.08
N LEU A 438 27.28 3.17 -21.08
CA LEU A 438 27.17 1.87 -20.41
C LEU A 438 27.11 2.06 -18.88
N LEU A 439 26.24 1.26 -18.24
CA LEU A 439 26.17 1.08 -16.81
C LEU A 439 26.73 -0.28 -16.35
N SER A 440 27.06 -1.17 -17.29
CA SER A 440 27.66 -2.49 -17.04
C SER A 440 29.13 -2.48 -17.41
N GLU A 441 29.91 -3.40 -16.82
CA GLU A 441 31.34 -3.62 -17.12
C GLU A 441 31.60 -4.26 -18.49
N SER A 442 30.65 -4.24 -19.41
CA SER A 442 30.80 -4.76 -20.78
C SER A 442 31.75 -3.86 -21.57
N GLU A 443 32.73 -4.45 -22.26
CA GLU A 443 33.70 -3.73 -23.08
C GLU A 443 33.09 -3.09 -24.37
N ASN A 444 31.88 -3.53 -24.79
CA ASN A 444 31.24 -3.07 -26.02
C ASN A 444 29.96 -2.28 -25.72
N GLN A 445 30.00 -0.99 -25.98
CA GLN A 445 28.81 -0.13 -25.93
C GLN A 445 27.92 -0.42 -27.15
N PRO A 446 26.66 -0.89 -26.98
CA PRO A 446 25.77 -1.14 -28.12
C PRO A 446 25.38 0.19 -28.78
N HIS A 447 25.36 0.24 -30.10
CA HIS A 447 24.89 1.39 -30.85
C HIS A 447 23.38 1.31 -31.11
N ILE A 448 22.74 2.48 -31.21
CA ILE A 448 21.32 2.56 -31.57
C ILE A 448 21.18 2.24 -33.06
N GLN A 449 20.50 1.14 -33.38
CA GLN A 449 20.21 0.68 -34.74
C GLN A 449 18.90 1.27 -35.28
N THR A 450 17.89 1.37 -34.40
CA THR A 450 16.62 2.02 -34.74
C THR A 450 16.33 3.04 -33.66
N PHE A 451 16.20 4.27 -34.10
CA PHE A 451 15.87 5.41 -33.26
C PHE A 451 14.42 5.83 -33.54
N VAL A 452 13.61 5.89 -32.47
CA VAL A 452 12.26 6.46 -32.51
C VAL A 452 12.29 7.74 -31.69
N PRO A 453 12.00 8.89 -32.32
CA PRO A 453 12.04 10.15 -31.62
C PRO A 453 10.90 10.25 -30.58
N PRO A 454 11.14 10.86 -29.41
CA PRO A 454 10.08 11.14 -28.47
C PRO A 454 9.09 12.15 -29.08
N TYR A 455 7.80 11.91 -28.88
CA TYR A 455 6.78 12.87 -29.29
C TYR A 455 6.93 14.16 -28.48
N TYR A 456 7.00 15.29 -29.18
CA TYR A 456 7.01 16.61 -28.56
C TYR A 456 5.65 17.27 -28.79
N PRO A 457 4.79 17.41 -27.77
CA PRO A 457 3.45 18.02 -27.94
C PRO A 457 3.53 19.47 -28.44
N VAL A 458 2.67 19.84 -29.36
CA VAL A 458 2.64 21.20 -29.96
C VAL A 458 2.47 22.27 -28.87
N ASP A 459 1.64 22.00 -27.87
CA ASP A 459 1.42 22.91 -26.74
C ASP A 459 2.69 23.19 -25.92
N LEU A 460 3.60 22.23 -25.82
CA LEU A 460 4.89 22.41 -25.14
C LEU A 460 5.90 23.14 -26.04
N LEU A 461 5.80 22.92 -27.35
CA LEU A 461 6.59 23.63 -28.34
C LEU A 461 6.20 25.13 -28.37
N ASP A 462 4.91 25.44 -28.37
CA ASP A 462 4.38 26.81 -28.30
C ASP A 462 4.80 27.53 -27.00
N GLN A 463 4.88 26.80 -25.88
CA GLN A 463 5.39 27.31 -24.59
C GLN A 463 6.90 27.41 -24.54
N LYS A 464 7.62 26.96 -25.56
CA LYS A 464 9.10 26.88 -25.62
C LYS A 464 9.69 26.15 -24.41
N LEU A 465 9.06 25.07 -23.99
CA LEU A 465 9.43 24.35 -22.78
C LEU A 465 10.62 23.42 -23.09
N ALA A 466 11.80 23.69 -22.56
CA ALA A 466 12.97 22.80 -22.63
C ALA A 466 12.99 21.83 -21.44
N GLY A 467 13.62 20.67 -21.61
CA GLY A 467 13.73 19.70 -20.52
C GLY A 467 14.79 18.62 -20.73
N GLU A 468 15.09 17.91 -19.66
CA GLU A 468 16.01 16.78 -19.66
C GLU A 468 15.36 15.57 -18.96
N VAL A 469 15.50 14.39 -19.57
CA VAL A 469 15.06 13.11 -18.99
C VAL A 469 16.24 12.15 -18.97
N VAL A 470 16.50 11.55 -17.82
CA VAL A 470 17.52 10.52 -17.64
C VAL A 470 16.86 9.18 -17.38
N ILE A 471 17.16 8.20 -18.22
CA ILE A 471 16.59 6.86 -18.20
C ILE A 471 17.70 5.83 -18.17
N ASP A 472 17.60 4.85 -17.27
CA ASP A 472 18.37 3.62 -17.34
C ASP A 472 17.56 2.56 -18.11
N ALA A 473 18.17 1.88 -19.08
CA ALA A 473 17.51 0.90 -19.91
C ALA A 473 18.27 -0.42 -20.00
N GLN A 474 17.55 -1.55 -20.03
CA GLN A 474 18.11 -2.87 -20.28
C GLN A 474 17.94 -3.23 -21.74
N VAL A 475 19.05 -3.44 -22.44
CA VAL A 475 19.11 -3.98 -23.80
C VAL A 475 19.25 -5.49 -23.73
N LEU A 476 18.43 -6.23 -24.48
CA LEU A 476 18.46 -7.68 -24.57
C LEU A 476 19.44 -8.16 -25.66
N GLU A 477 19.68 -9.48 -25.71
CA GLU A 477 20.49 -10.14 -26.74
C GLU A 477 20.00 -9.93 -28.17
N ASP A 478 18.70 -9.61 -28.37
CA ASP A 478 18.11 -9.29 -29.66
C ASP A 478 18.10 -7.79 -29.97
N GLY A 479 18.74 -6.98 -29.14
CA GLY A 479 18.83 -5.53 -29.28
C GLY A 479 17.58 -4.75 -28.84
N LYS A 480 16.53 -5.41 -28.32
CA LYS A 480 15.32 -4.76 -27.81
C LYS A 480 15.55 -4.20 -26.42
N VAL A 481 14.86 -3.10 -26.11
CA VAL A 481 14.77 -2.56 -24.77
C VAL A 481 13.70 -3.30 -24.00
N ALA A 482 14.09 -4.03 -22.94
CA ALA A 482 13.18 -4.83 -22.13
C ALA A 482 12.76 -4.16 -20.82
N GLY A 483 13.59 -3.29 -20.27
CA GLY A 483 13.33 -2.58 -19.00
C GLY A 483 13.77 -1.12 -19.11
N ILE A 484 12.99 -0.24 -18.50
CA ILE A 484 13.26 1.19 -18.45
C ILE A 484 13.04 1.69 -17.02
N TRP A 485 14.04 2.39 -16.48
CA TRP A 485 13.98 3.01 -15.15
C TRP A 485 14.23 4.50 -15.28
N LEU A 486 13.27 5.30 -14.85
CA LEU A 486 13.45 6.74 -14.79
C LEU A 486 14.42 7.10 -13.65
N VAL A 487 15.47 7.82 -13.98
CA VAL A 487 16.44 8.37 -13.02
C VAL A 487 16.04 9.79 -12.63
N SER A 488 15.73 10.64 -13.63
CA SER A 488 15.23 12.00 -13.42
C SER A 488 14.48 12.50 -14.66
N ALA A 489 13.57 13.44 -14.47
CA ALA A 489 12.94 14.22 -15.53
C ALA A 489 12.74 15.66 -15.02
N VAL A 490 13.19 16.66 -15.79
CA VAL A 490 13.05 18.09 -15.44
C VAL A 490 12.77 18.90 -16.71
N PRO A 491 11.57 19.45 -16.85
CA PRO A 491 10.36 19.14 -16.05
C PRO A 491 9.84 17.72 -16.32
N ASP A 492 9.17 17.17 -15.35
CA ASP A 492 8.67 15.78 -15.34
C ASP A 492 7.65 15.45 -16.44
N ILE A 493 7.08 16.47 -17.09
CA ILE A 493 6.16 16.31 -18.22
C ILE A 493 6.79 15.54 -19.41
N PHE A 494 8.12 15.52 -19.53
CA PHE A 494 8.84 14.78 -20.57
C PHE A 494 9.08 13.31 -20.23
N GLU A 495 8.85 12.88 -18.98
CA GLU A 495 9.10 11.51 -18.54
C GLU A 495 8.43 10.45 -19.41
N GLY A 496 7.10 10.52 -19.52
CA GLY A 496 6.32 9.55 -20.30
C GLY A 496 6.66 9.57 -21.80
N LEU A 497 6.93 10.74 -22.32
CA LEU A 497 7.28 10.94 -23.75
C LEU A 497 8.64 10.30 -24.08
N ALA A 498 9.63 10.51 -23.22
CA ALA A 498 10.95 9.92 -23.34
C ALA A 498 10.92 8.40 -23.18
N ALA A 499 10.22 7.90 -22.14
CA ALA A 499 10.11 6.47 -21.88
C ALA A 499 9.39 5.73 -23.00
N ALA A 500 8.33 6.29 -23.58
CA ALA A 500 7.62 5.71 -24.71
C ALA A 500 8.54 5.57 -25.94
N ALA A 501 9.31 6.59 -26.25
CA ALA A 501 10.23 6.56 -27.37
C ALA A 501 11.36 5.53 -27.20
N VAL A 502 12.00 5.53 -26.04
CA VAL A 502 13.14 4.63 -25.73
C VAL A 502 12.75 3.15 -25.84
N ARG A 503 11.52 2.80 -25.54
CA ARG A 503 11.02 1.42 -25.68
C ARG A 503 11.01 0.91 -27.12
N GLU A 504 10.75 1.80 -28.07
CA GLU A 504 10.73 1.47 -29.49
C GLU A 504 12.13 1.41 -30.12
N TRP A 505 13.17 1.84 -29.37
CA TRP A 505 14.53 1.80 -29.86
C TRP A 505 15.03 0.36 -30.02
N ARG A 506 15.94 0.20 -30.97
CA ARG A 506 16.71 -1.03 -31.16
C ARG A 506 18.18 -0.67 -31.10
N PHE A 507 18.90 -1.46 -30.36
CA PHE A 507 20.35 -1.39 -30.23
C PHE A 507 21.01 -2.54 -30.99
N ASP A 508 22.33 -2.51 -31.08
CA ASP A 508 23.08 -3.71 -31.47
C ASP A 508 22.68 -4.90 -30.57
N PRO A 509 22.66 -6.15 -31.11
CA PRO A 509 22.24 -7.34 -30.38
C PRO A 509 23.31 -7.76 -29.33
N VAL A 510 23.57 -6.89 -28.38
CA VAL A 510 24.51 -7.06 -27.27
C VAL A 510 23.78 -6.72 -25.97
N PRO A 511 23.61 -7.69 -25.05
CA PRO A 511 22.95 -7.41 -23.79
C PRO A 511 23.75 -6.41 -22.95
N ALA A 512 23.11 -5.32 -22.58
CA ALA A 512 23.76 -4.23 -21.86
C ALA A 512 22.76 -3.46 -20.99
N LYS A 513 23.28 -2.78 -19.95
CA LYS A 513 22.54 -1.71 -19.27
C LYS A 513 23.12 -0.38 -19.73
N VAL A 514 22.25 0.49 -20.19
CA VAL A 514 22.61 1.80 -20.72
C VAL A 514 21.89 2.89 -19.97
N ARG A 515 22.58 3.99 -19.69
CA ARG A 515 21.96 5.25 -19.25
C ARG A 515 21.77 6.15 -20.44
N ILE A 516 20.55 6.60 -20.65
CA ILE A 516 20.13 7.46 -21.76
C ILE A 516 19.73 8.80 -21.17
N VAL A 517 20.25 9.86 -21.73
CA VAL A 517 19.84 11.24 -21.43
C VAL A 517 19.24 11.85 -22.68
N LEU A 518 18.00 12.30 -22.55
CA LEU A 518 17.24 12.98 -23.59
C LEU A 518 17.06 14.45 -23.21
N GLU A 519 17.63 15.35 -24.00
CA GLU A 519 17.41 16.80 -23.85
C GLU A 519 16.42 17.26 -24.91
N PHE A 520 15.28 17.79 -24.46
CA PHE A 520 14.22 18.36 -25.30
C PHE A 520 14.47 19.86 -25.47
N LYS A 521 14.44 20.34 -26.72
CA LYS A 521 14.49 21.76 -27.05
C LYS A 521 13.39 22.13 -28.02
N PRO A 522 12.67 23.25 -27.76
CA PRO A 522 11.65 23.77 -28.67
C PRO A 522 12.25 24.30 -29.96
#